data_eb6a03e43af92ae50407911f5d0f17f4
#
_entry.id   eb6a03e43af92ae50407911f5d0f17f4
#
_cell.length_a   1.000
_cell.length_b   1.000
_cell.length_c   1.000
_cell.angle_alpha   90.00
_cell.angle_beta   90.00
_cell.angle_gamma   90.00
#
_symmetry.space_group_name_H-M   'P 1'
#
loop_
_entity.id
_entity.type
_entity.pdbx_description
1 polymer ?
#
loop_
_entity_poly.entity_id
_entity_poly.type
_entity_poly.pdbx_seq_one_letter_code
_entity_poly.pdbx_strand_id
1 'polypeptide(L)'
;MLKKINLKKGLYFIILFSNIIFAQSILVTGKVVDKQGVPLPGVTILVKGTANGVSTTFEGNYALKADTENDVLQFSYIGFESQNIIISNQSIVNVILQESLESLDEVQVVAFQKQKKNSVIGSINTINPSELKIPSSNLTNSLAGRMAGMISYQTSGEPGADNAQFFIRGVTSFGYANNPLILIDGLEVSTDDLARMEPDNIASFSIMKDATATALYGARGANGVILVTTKEGKKGKAKVSFRYENSFSAPTQTNEFLGGVEYMNMYNQASRTRDPSAPLLYSINKIYGTANSQDQNIYPNVNWYDELFKDHTLNKKANLNVNGGGEVAQYYLSLSHSNDTGLLKVDPLNNFNNNIDINRSNLRANINIKLTESTKIAVKFYSVFERYNGPSSSANDIFGNVMQANPVNFPKYYQYENNLGFNHTLFGNKGNGGFPNPYADMVKGYKDRFTNTILSQVQLEQDLDFITEGLKFRGMASVRTYAENENSRSYTPFYYVLLMRLV
;
A
#
# COMPACT_ATOMS: atom_id res chain seq x y z
N MET A 1 55.69 30.27 -46.06
CA MET A 1 54.25 30.36 -46.37
C MET A 1 53.49 30.74 -45.07
N LEU A 2 53.27 32.04 -44.88
CA LEU A 2 52.55 32.58 -43.73
C LEU A 2 51.02 32.66 -44.04
N LYS A 3 50.20 31.82 -43.40
CA LYS A 3 48.75 31.86 -43.57
C LYS A 3 48.19 33.13 -42.90
N LYS A 4 47.58 34.03 -43.68
CA LYS A 4 46.84 35.19 -43.20
C LYS A 4 45.67 34.74 -42.31
N ILE A 5 45.74 35.06 -41.04
CA ILE A 5 44.66 34.91 -40.11
C ILE A 5 43.58 35.96 -40.41
N ASN A 6 42.37 35.52 -40.71
CA ASN A 6 41.27 36.36 -41.15
C ASN A 6 40.76 37.19 -39.95
N LEU A 7 41.17 38.45 -39.84
CA LEU A 7 40.84 39.40 -38.77
C LEU A 7 39.32 39.62 -38.56
N LYS A 8 38.51 39.31 -39.58
CA LYS A 8 37.03 39.40 -39.50
C LYS A 8 36.38 38.35 -38.64
N LYS A 9 36.98 37.16 -38.49
CA LYS A 9 36.43 36.10 -37.61
C LYS A 9 36.74 36.33 -36.12
N GLY A 10 37.83 37.04 -35.79
CA GLY A 10 38.17 37.44 -34.42
C GLY A 10 37.25 38.53 -33.88
N LEU A 11 36.75 39.41 -34.73
CA LEU A 11 35.86 40.51 -34.35
C LEU A 11 34.46 40.01 -33.99
N TYR A 12 33.98 38.93 -34.64
CA TYR A 12 32.69 38.28 -34.26
C TYR A 12 32.78 37.53 -32.93
N PHE A 13 33.93 37.02 -32.55
CA PHE A 13 34.12 36.32 -31.28
C PHE A 13 34.19 37.27 -30.08
N ILE A 14 34.67 38.50 -30.28
CA ILE A 14 34.72 39.54 -29.23
C ILE A 14 33.35 40.18 -29.00
N ILE A 15 32.48 40.26 -30.02
CA ILE A 15 31.10 40.80 -29.87
C ILE A 15 30.19 39.81 -29.17
N LEU A 16 30.46 38.49 -29.19
CA LEU A 16 29.69 37.47 -28.52
C LEU A 16 29.96 37.38 -27.01
N PHE A 17 31.03 38.02 -26.51
CA PHE A 17 31.39 37.96 -25.08
C PHE A 17 31.01 39.22 -24.30
N SER A 18 30.37 40.21 -24.88
CA SER A 18 30.05 41.50 -24.24
C SER A 18 28.66 41.60 -23.63
N ASN A 19 27.87 40.48 -23.55
CA ASN A 19 26.59 40.49 -22.84
C ASN A 19 26.68 39.70 -21.53
N ILE A 20 27.67 39.99 -20.69
CA ILE A 20 27.58 39.67 -19.27
C ILE A 20 26.70 40.75 -18.64
N ILE A 21 25.39 40.58 -18.71
CA ILE A 21 24.43 41.34 -17.91
C ILE A 21 24.65 40.93 -16.47
N PHE A 22 25.29 41.83 -15.70
CA PHE A 22 25.25 41.72 -14.23
C PHE A 22 23.78 41.86 -13.80
N ALA A 23 23.13 40.76 -13.51
CA ALA A 23 21.86 40.78 -12.78
C ALA A 23 22.15 41.40 -11.42
N GLN A 24 21.78 42.66 -11.20
CA GLN A 24 21.81 43.28 -9.89
C GLN A 24 20.72 42.62 -9.04
N SER A 25 21.12 41.74 -8.12
CA SER A 25 20.21 41.19 -7.13
C SER A 25 19.69 42.29 -6.21
N ILE A 26 18.38 42.38 -6.07
CA ILE A 26 17.71 43.33 -5.19
C ILE A 26 17.55 42.71 -3.81
N LEU A 27 18.04 43.35 -2.78
CA LEU A 27 17.78 42.94 -1.40
C LEU A 27 16.41 43.46 -0.96
N VAL A 28 15.45 42.55 -0.80
CA VAL A 28 14.12 42.87 -0.29
C VAL A 28 14.07 42.50 1.21
N THR A 29 13.66 43.46 2.01
CA THR A 29 13.48 43.32 3.47
C THR A 29 12.03 43.62 3.83
N GLY A 30 11.60 43.21 5.02
CA GLY A 30 10.27 43.55 5.49
C GLY A 30 9.89 42.82 6.76
N LYS A 31 8.68 43.05 7.21
CA LYS A 31 8.10 42.47 8.41
C LYS A 31 6.79 41.77 8.06
N VAL A 32 6.59 40.58 8.61
CA VAL A 32 5.34 39.82 8.46
C VAL A 32 4.61 39.82 9.80
N VAL A 33 3.35 40.23 9.79
CA VAL A 33 2.48 40.30 10.97
C VAL A 33 1.12 39.70 10.68
N ASP A 34 0.33 39.40 11.71
CA ASP A 34 -1.08 39.05 11.60
C ASP A 34 -1.99 40.30 11.50
N LYS A 35 -3.32 40.10 11.44
CA LYS A 35 -4.30 41.19 11.43
C LYS A 35 -4.28 42.05 12.69
N GLN A 36 -3.81 41.54 13.81
CA GLN A 36 -3.70 42.23 15.09
C GLN A 36 -2.36 42.96 15.24
N GLY A 37 -1.46 42.82 14.24
CA GLY A 37 -0.13 43.44 14.26
C GLY A 37 0.92 42.64 15.04
N VAL A 38 0.62 41.40 15.45
CA VAL A 38 1.56 40.52 16.13
C VAL A 38 2.55 39.95 15.12
N PRO A 39 3.87 40.03 15.39
CA PRO A 39 4.90 39.46 14.53
C PRO A 39 4.76 37.94 14.37
N LEU A 40 4.88 37.45 13.14
CA LEU A 40 4.80 36.02 12.82
C LEU A 40 6.22 35.44 12.59
N PRO A 41 6.78 34.67 13.55
CA PRO A 41 8.07 33.98 13.38
C PRO A 41 7.93 32.71 12.56
N GLY A 42 8.95 32.40 11.73
CA GLY A 42 8.97 31.14 10.97
C GLY A 42 8.11 31.14 9.70
N VAL A 43 7.60 32.30 9.24
CA VAL A 43 6.95 32.42 7.94
C VAL A 43 7.97 32.11 6.85
N THR A 44 7.65 31.21 5.96
CA THR A 44 8.48 30.89 4.79
C THR A 44 8.20 31.86 3.66
N ILE A 45 9.26 32.54 3.19
CA ILE A 45 9.22 33.47 2.05
C ILE A 45 10.07 32.84 0.92
N LEU A 46 9.48 32.67 -0.25
CA LEU A 46 10.11 32.00 -1.40
C LEU A 46 9.96 32.86 -2.65
N VAL A 47 11.02 33.00 -3.43
CA VAL A 47 10.90 33.57 -4.79
C VAL A 47 10.26 32.50 -5.68
N LYS A 48 9.05 32.79 -6.16
CA LYS A 48 8.20 31.83 -6.89
C LYS A 48 8.91 31.29 -8.13
N GLY A 49 8.99 29.97 -8.25
CA GLY A 49 9.67 29.29 -9.37
C GLY A 49 11.16 29.04 -9.15
N THR A 50 11.71 29.40 -7.99
CA THR A 50 13.12 29.16 -7.63
C THR A 50 13.21 28.40 -6.29
N ALA A 51 14.42 27.96 -5.93
CA ALA A 51 14.72 27.40 -4.61
C ALA A 51 15.21 28.47 -3.61
N ASN A 52 15.17 29.75 -3.99
CA ASN A 52 15.65 30.85 -3.15
C ASN A 52 14.56 31.29 -2.15
N GLY A 53 14.82 31.10 -0.86
CA GLY A 53 13.86 31.42 0.19
C GLY A 53 14.50 31.62 1.56
N VAL A 54 13.76 32.27 2.45
CA VAL A 54 14.14 32.55 3.83
C VAL A 54 12.93 32.37 4.76
N SER A 55 13.20 32.30 6.09
CA SER A 55 12.15 32.32 7.11
C SER A 55 12.25 33.59 7.95
N THR A 56 11.12 34.08 8.46
CA THR A 56 11.09 35.24 9.36
C THR A 56 11.73 34.94 10.72
N THR A 57 12.39 35.96 11.29
CA THR A 57 12.93 35.95 12.66
C THR A 57 11.80 35.95 13.70
N PHE A 58 12.15 35.83 14.99
CA PHE A 58 11.20 35.92 16.09
C PHE A 58 10.41 37.25 16.13
N GLU A 59 10.97 38.30 15.56
CA GLU A 59 10.32 39.62 15.46
C GLU A 59 9.52 39.80 14.15
N GLY A 60 9.41 38.72 13.33
CA GLY A 60 8.70 38.73 12.06
C GLY A 60 9.50 39.36 10.91
N ASN A 61 10.78 39.71 11.09
CA ASN A 61 11.58 40.36 10.05
C ASN A 61 12.19 39.32 9.08
N TYR A 62 12.39 39.73 7.83
CA TYR A 62 13.06 38.90 6.82
C TYR A 62 13.93 39.75 5.89
N ALA A 63 14.92 39.12 5.26
CA ALA A 63 15.76 39.69 4.21
C ALA A 63 16.03 38.62 3.16
N LEU A 64 15.63 38.87 1.91
CA LEU A 64 15.74 37.93 0.79
C LEU A 64 16.33 38.66 -0.45
N LYS A 65 17.26 38.02 -1.15
CA LYS A 65 17.78 38.53 -2.41
C LYS A 65 16.91 38.04 -3.55
N ALA A 66 16.39 38.95 -4.35
CA ALA A 66 15.64 38.64 -5.58
C ALA A 66 16.48 39.01 -6.81
N ASP A 67 16.28 38.34 -7.92
CA ASP A 67 17.08 38.51 -9.13
C ASP A 67 16.49 39.61 -10.04
N THR A 68 15.19 39.87 -9.97
CA THR A 68 14.49 40.89 -10.77
C THR A 68 13.41 41.61 -9.95
N GLU A 69 13.10 42.85 -10.34
CA GLU A 69 11.99 43.67 -9.78
C GLU A 69 10.60 43.08 -10.07
N ASN A 70 10.48 42.17 -11.00
CA ASN A 70 9.23 41.49 -11.32
C ASN A 70 9.07 40.15 -10.61
N ASP A 71 10.01 39.77 -9.76
CA ASP A 71 9.93 38.53 -9.00
C ASP A 71 8.74 38.56 -8.03
N VAL A 72 8.07 37.42 -7.89
CA VAL A 72 6.93 37.24 -7.00
C VAL A 72 7.40 36.55 -5.72
N LEU A 73 7.24 37.22 -4.60
CA LEU A 73 7.47 36.62 -3.28
C LEU A 73 6.23 35.88 -2.83
N GLN A 74 6.37 34.61 -2.53
CA GLN A 74 5.33 33.79 -1.92
C GLN A 74 5.57 33.66 -0.43
N PHE A 75 4.62 34.14 0.34
CA PHE A 75 4.59 34.04 1.80
C PHE A 75 3.69 32.90 2.21
N SER A 76 4.21 31.94 3.00
CA SER A 76 3.44 30.81 3.50
C SER A 76 3.72 30.56 4.98
N TYR A 77 2.67 30.35 5.76
CA TYR A 77 2.74 30.02 7.17
C TYR A 77 1.61 29.10 7.58
N ILE A 78 1.86 28.18 8.51
CA ILE A 78 0.86 27.22 8.96
C ILE A 78 -0.27 27.96 9.65
N GLY A 79 -1.50 27.75 9.19
CA GLY A 79 -2.69 28.43 9.72
C GLY A 79 -3.02 29.76 9.07
N PHE A 80 -2.29 30.20 8.04
CA PHE A 80 -2.51 31.44 7.33
C PHE A 80 -2.68 31.23 5.82
N GLU A 81 -3.40 32.12 5.15
CA GLU A 81 -3.53 32.10 3.69
C GLU A 81 -2.20 32.50 3.04
N SER A 82 -1.77 31.69 2.06
CA SER A 82 -0.56 32.03 1.32
C SER A 82 -0.79 33.25 0.42
N GLN A 83 0.09 34.24 0.51
CA GLN A 83 0.04 35.47 -0.31
C GLN A 83 1.18 35.50 -1.31
N ASN A 84 0.89 36.01 -2.52
CA ASN A 84 1.88 36.24 -3.56
C ASN A 84 1.98 37.76 -3.81
N ILE A 85 3.14 38.34 -3.64
CA ILE A 85 3.39 39.79 -3.79
C ILE A 85 4.50 40.01 -4.80
N ILE A 86 4.26 40.85 -5.81
CA ILE A 86 5.26 41.27 -6.78
C ILE A 86 6.14 42.34 -6.15
N ILE A 87 7.44 42.24 -6.29
CA ILE A 87 8.40 43.17 -5.66
C ILE A 87 8.21 44.61 -6.16
N SER A 88 7.93 44.81 -7.45
CA SER A 88 7.62 46.13 -8.07
C SER A 88 8.58 47.25 -7.67
N ASN A 89 9.89 46.96 -7.71
CA ASN A 89 10.97 47.91 -7.35
C ASN A 89 10.95 48.40 -5.88
N GLN A 90 10.29 47.68 -4.96
CA GLN A 90 10.26 48.00 -3.54
C GLN A 90 11.37 47.21 -2.81
N SER A 91 12.23 47.93 -2.09
CA SER A 91 13.23 47.31 -1.19
C SER A 91 12.67 46.91 0.17
N ILE A 92 11.48 47.40 0.53
CA ILE A 92 10.78 47.07 1.78
C ILE A 92 9.36 46.59 1.46
N VAL A 93 9.07 45.34 1.80
CA VAL A 93 7.74 44.74 1.58
C VAL A 93 7.21 44.19 2.92
N ASN A 94 6.31 44.92 3.56
CA ASN A 94 5.65 44.50 4.77
C ASN A 94 4.36 43.75 4.43
N VAL A 95 4.11 42.64 5.10
CA VAL A 95 3.00 41.75 4.77
C VAL A 95 2.13 41.48 6.00
N ILE A 96 0.83 41.59 5.82
CA ILE A 96 -0.15 41.17 6.81
C ILE A 96 -0.78 39.87 6.31
N LEU A 97 -0.46 38.74 6.96
CA LEU A 97 -1.08 37.48 6.64
C LEU A 97 -2.46 37.36 7.30
N GLN A 98 -3.37 36.83 6.53
CA GLN A 98 -4.72 36.53 7.03
C GLN A 98 -4.76 35.09 7.52
N GLU A 99 -5.35 34.87 8.69
CA GLU A 99 -5.60 33.51 9.16
C GLU A 99 -6.46 32.76 8.16
N SER A 100 -6.00 31.57 7.80
CA SER A 100 -6.77 30.69 6.92
C SER A 100 -7.94 30.10 7.71
N LEU A 101 -9.14 30.48 7.37
CA LEU A 101 -10.37 29.92 7.92
C LEU A 101 -10.50 28.40 7.59
N GLU A 102 -9.79 27.92 6.57
CA GLU A 102 -9.73 26.48 6.25
C GLU A 102 -8.97 25.66 7.29
N SER A 103 -8.09 26.24 8.09
CA SER A 103 -7.29 25.55 9.11
C SER A 103 -8.02 25.40 10.46
N LEU A 104 -9.07 26.18 10.71
CA LEU A 104 -9.81 26.20 11.99
C LEU A 104 -11.03 25.27 12.02
N ASP A 105 -11.50 24.81 10.87
CA ASP A 105 -12.64 23.91 10.76
C ASP A 105 -12.22 22.51 10.28
N GLU A 106 -11.30 21.84 11.01
CA GLU A 106 -11.16 20.39 10.85
C GLU A 106 -12.45 19.73 11.35
N VAL A 107 -13.39 19.57 10.39
CA VAL A 107 -14.68 18.96 10.64
C VAL A 107 -14.49 17.46 10.71
N GLN A 108 -14.70 16.87 11.88
CA GLN A 108 -14.73 15.42 12.03
C GLN A 108 -16.16 14.90 11.77
N VAL A 109 -16.24 13.83 11.01
CA VAL A 109 -17.49 13.08 10.86
C VAL A 109 -17.67 12.23 12.11
N VAL A 110 -18.69 12.53 12.89
CA VAL A 110 -19.08 11.78 14.07
C VAL A 110 -20.45 11.17 13.83
N ALA A 111 -20.52 9.88 13.67
CA ALA A 111 -21.75 9.15 13.34
C ALA A 111 -22.46 9.72 12.09
N PHE A 112 -23.58 10.40 12.28
CA PHE A 112 -24.42 10.94 11.21
C PHE A 112 -24.26 12.47 11.03
N GLN A 113 -23.30 13.09 11.73
CA GLN A 113 -23.09 14.54 11.71
C GLN A 113 -21.64 14.92 11.49
N LYS A 114 -21.45 16.08 10.84
CA LYS A 114 -20.15 16.77 10.80
C LYS A 114 -20.08 17.67 12.03
N GLN A 115 -19.15 17.40 12.95
CA GLN A 115 -18.91 18.24 14.14
C GLN A 115 -17.51 18.86 14.05
N LYS A 116 -17.37 20.06 14.62
CA LYS A 116 -16.04 20.67 14.77
C LYS A 116 -15.20 19.82 15.72
N LYS A 117 -13.94 19.57 15.41
CA LYS A 117 -13.02 18.76 16.21
C LYS A 117 -13.01 19.13 17.69
N ASN A 118 -13.09 20.43 17.97
CA ASN A 118 -13.12 20.97 19.33
C ASN A 118 -14.44 20.72 20.10
N SER A 119 -15.49 20.29 19.42
CA SER A 119 -16.81 20.01 20.02
C SER A 119 -17.02 18.51 20.27
N VAL A 120 -16.05 17.66 19.94
CA VAL A 120 -16.15 16.22 20.11
C VAL A 120 -15.65 15.85 21.50
N ILE A 121 -16.56 15.37 22.36
CA ILE A 121 -16.27 15.00 23.77
C ILE A 121 -15.62 13.63 23.90
N GLY A 122 -15.57 12.83 22.83
CA GLY A 122 -14.99 11.47 22.83
C GLY A 122 -13.52 11.42 22.38
N SER A 123 -12.78 10.40 22.82
CA SER A 123 -11.42 10.14 22.33
C SER A 123 -11.46 9.63 20.89
N ILE A 124 -11.31 10.56 19.93
CA ILE A 124 -11.19 10.25 18.51
C ILE A 124 -9.75 10.51 18.08
N ASN A 125 -9.10 9.47 17.55
CA ASN A 125 -7.79 9.60 16.94
C ASN A 125 -7.93 9.65 15.43
N THR A 126 -7.39 10.70 14.83
CA THR A 126 -7.37 10.87 13.36
C THR A 126 -5.94 10.73 12.87
N ILE A 127 -5.75 9.99 11.77
CA ILE A 127 -4.47 9.90 11.04
C ILE A 127 -4.54 10.81 9.81
N ASN A 128 -3.43 11.46 9.53
CA ASN A 128 -3.25 12.14 8.25
C ASN A 128 -3.17 11.09 7.12
N PRO A 129 -4.02 11.16 6.07
CA PRO A 129 -3.99 10.20 4.97
C PRO A 129 -2.65 10.06 4.26
N SER A 130 -1.77 11.08 4.32
CA SER A 130 -0.43 11.01 3.77
C SER A 130 0.45 9.96 4.47
N GLU A 131 0.22 9.70 5.75
CA GLU A 131 0.95 8.70 6.54
C GLU A 131 0.55 7.27 6.19
N LEU A 132 -0.62 7.08 5.58
CA LEU A 132 -1.11 5.79 5.11
C LEU A 132 -0.49 5.36 3.76
N LYS A 133 0.23 6.25 3.10
CA LYS A 133 0.89 5.98 1.82
C LYS A 133 2.20 5.24 2.01
N ILE A 134 2.11 3.93 2.16
CA ILE A 134 3.26 3.03 2.17
C ILE A 134 3.26 2.20 0.87
N PRO A 135 4.40 1.64 0.46
CA PRO A 135 4.50 0.80 -0.74
C PRO A 135 3.87 -0.58 -0.49
N SER A 136 2.57 -0.60 -0.17
CA SER A 136 1.76 -1.80 0.01
C SER A 136 0.45 -1.63 -0.74
N SER A 137 -0.04 -2.69 -1.36
CA SER A 137 -1.35 -2.71 -2.01
C SER A 137 -2.50 -2.96 -1.03
N ASN A 138 -2.17 -3.24 0.23
CA ASN A 138 -3.13 -3.50 1.30
C ASN A 138 -3.09 -2.38 2.35
N LEU A 139 -4.19 -1.61 2.45
CA LEU A 139 -4.28 -0.47 3.37
C LEU A 139 -4.17 -0.90 4.84
N THR A 140 -4.68 -2.08 5.21
CA THR A 140 -4.69 -2.52 6.62
C THR A 140 -3.27 -2.69 7.17
N ASN A 141 -2.29 -3.02 6.32
CA ASN A 141 -0.88 -3.12 6.71
C ASN A 141 -0.27 -1.76 7.08
N SER A 142 -0.83 -0.67 6.53
CA SER A 142 -0.35 0.68 6.85
C SER A 142 -0.81 1.20 8.21
N LEU A 143 -1.75 0.52 8.86
CA LEU A 143 -2.33 0.95 10.14
C LEU A 143 -1.47 0.55 11.35
N ALA A 144 -0.63 -0.49 11.21
CA ALA A 144 0.20 -1.02 12.29
C ALA A 144 1.17 0.06 12.83
N GLY A 145 1.18 0.26 14.16
CA GLY A 145 2.06 1.19 14.85
C GLY A 145 1.74 2.68 14.64
N ARG A 146 0.73 3.03 13.84
CA ARG A 146 0.40 4.43 13.51
C ARG A 146 -0.76 4.98 14.32
N MET A 147 -1.52 4.14 14.98
CA MET A 147 -2.67 4.56 15.78
C MET A 147 -2.56 4.13 17.24
N ALA A 148 -2.56 5.10 18.15
CA ALA A 148 -2.53 4.80 19.58
C ALA A 148 -3.78 4.02 19.99
N GLY A 149 -3.59 2.88 20.68
CA GLY A 149 -4.66 2.00 21.16
C GLY A 149 -5.23 1.05 20.11
N MET A 150 -4.59 0.91 18.94
CA MET A 150 -4.86 -0.16 17.99
C MET A 150 -3.70 -1.17 18.01
N ILE A 151 -4.02 -2.43 18.18
CA ILE A 151 -3.11 -3.56 18.02
C ILE A 151 -3.36 -4.12 16.62
N SER A 152 -2.33 -4.20 15.80
CA SER A 152 -2.42 -4.75 14.45
C SER A 152 -1.27 -5.70 14.20
N TYR A 153 -1.56 -6.85 13.60
CA TYR A 153 -0.56 -7.81 13.17
C TYR A 153 -0.99 -8.50 11.88
N GLN A 154 -0.02 -8.82 11.06
CA GLN A 154 -0.18 -9.54 9.81
C GLN A 154 0.24 -11.00 10.02
N THR A 155 -0.62 -11.94 9.65
CA THR A 155 -0.36 -13.38 9.79
C THR A 155 0.30 -13.98 8.56
N SER A 156 0.12 -13.37 7.40
CA SER A 156 0.69 -13.81 6.12
C SER A 156 1.08 -12.61 5.28
N GLY A 157 2.18 -12.73 4.54
CA GLY A 157 2.57 -11.78 3.49
C GLY A 157 2.17 -12.25 2.07
N GLU A 158 1.41 -13.34 1.97
CA GLU A 158 0.92 -13.86 0.70
C GLU A 158 -0.02 -12.86 0.03
N PRO A 159 0.25 -12.41 -1.22
CA PRO A 159 -0.64 -11.51 -1.92
C PRO A 159 -2.07 -12.05 -1.98
N GLY A 160 -3.04 -11.22 -1.56
CA GLY A 160 -4.46 -11.61 -1.48
C GLY A 160 -4.89 -12.31 -0.20
N ALA A 161 -3.94 -12.74 0.66
CA ALA A 161 -4.16 -13.25 2.01
C ALA A 161 -3.35 -12.47 3.07
N ASP A 162 -2.98 -11.23 2.74
CA ASP A 162 -2.08 -10.35 3.48
C ASP A 162 -2.80 -9.31 4.35
N ASN A 163 -4.09 -9.49 4.62
CA ASN A 163 -4.84 -8.60 5.49
C ASN A 163 -4.29 -8.63 6.92
N ALA A 164 -4.02 -7.45 7.47
CA ALA A 164 -3.72 -7.35 8.88
C ALA A 164 -4.99 -7.53 9.72
N GLN A 165 -4.88 -8.30 10.78
CA GLN A 165 -5.88 -8.33 11.85
C GLN A 165 -5.62 -7.16 12.80
N PHE A 166 -6.67 -6.49 13.24
CA PHE A 166 -6.54 -5.37 14.15
C PHE A 166 -7.64 -5.32 15.18
N PHE A 167 -7.29 -4.90 16.37
CA PHE A 167 -8.16 -4.78 17.54
C PHE A 167 -7.99 -3.40 18.17
N ILE A 168 -9.08 -2.82 18.64
CA ILE A 168 -9.06 -1.55 19.37
C ILE A 168 -9.11 -1.87 20.85
N ARG A 169 -8.07 -1.46 21.60
CA ARG A 169 -7.88 -1.72 23.05
C ARG A 169 -7.73 -3.21 23.42
N GLY A 170 -7.48 -4.08 22.45
CA GLY A 170 -7.26 -5.51 22.67
C GLY A 170 -8.45 -6.39 22.31
N VAL A 171 -8.30 -7.68 22.58
CA VAL A 171 -9.35 -8.70 22.36
C VAL A 171 -10.33 -8.63 23.52
N THR A 172 -11.59 -8.36 23.24
CA THR A 172 -12.63 -8.08 24.25
C THR A 172 -13.50 -9.27 24.56
N SER A 173 -13.53 -10.31 23.71
CA SER A 173 -14.35 -11.51 23.90
C SER A 173 -13.65 -12.79 23.48
N PHE A 174 -13.99 -13.90 24.13
CA PHE A 174 -13.56 -15.24 23.77
C PHE A 174 -14.61 -15.87 22.83
N GLY A 175 -14.24 -16.07 21.55
CA GLY A 175 -15.04 -16.85 20.60
C GLY A 175 -16.13 -16.08 19.83
N TYR A 176 -16.24 -14.75 19.99
CA TYR A 176 -17.14 -13.90 19.20
C TYR A 176 -16.37 -12.88 18.37
N ALA A 177 -17.07 -12.17 17.46
CA ALA A 177 -16.47 -11.15 16.61
C ALA A 177 -15.78 -10.07 17.44
N ASN A 178 -14.46 -9.96 17.31
CA ASN A 178 -13.63 -8.97 17.99
C ASN A 178 -13.28 -7.78 17.08
N ASN A 179 -13.70 -7.83 15.82
CA ASN A 179 -13.40 -6.81 14.82
C ASN A 179 -14.17 -5.52 15.13
N PRO A 180 -13.54 -4.35 14.97
CA PRO A 180 -14.25 -3.08 15.07
C PRO A 180 -15.24 -2.93 13.92
N LEU A 181 -16.26 -2.09 14.14
CA LEU A 181 -17.17 -1.67 13.08
C LEU A 181 -16.42 -0.74 12.12
N ILE A 182 -16.44 -1.03 10.82
CA ILE A 182 -15.78 -0.23 9.78
C ILE A 182 -16.84 0.48 8.96
N LEU A 183 -16.74 1.80 8.89
CA LEU A 183 -17.65 2.64 8.11
C LEU A 183 -16.86 3.45 7.08
N ILE A 184 -17.21 3.30 5.80
CA ILE A 184 -16.72 4.15 4.72
C ILE A 184 -17.87 5.03 4.25
N ASP A 185 -17.73 6.35 4.40
CA ASP A 185 -18.79 7.33 4.08
C ASP A 185 -20.15 7.03 4.73
N GLY A 186 -20.12 6.46 5.95
CA GLY A 186 -21.31 6.07 6.71
C GLY A 186 -21.89 4.69 6.36
N LEU A 187 -21.31 3.99 5.40
CA LEU A 187 -21.72 2.64 5.03
C LEU A 187 -20.81 1.60 5.69
N GLU A 188 -21.41 0.59 6.32
CA GLU A 188 -20.68 -0.53 6.88
C GLU A 188 -20.07 -1.41 5.80
N VAL A 189 -18.79 -1.73 5.98
CA VAL A 189 -17.99 -2.51 5.03
C VAL A 189 -17.15 -3.55 5.76
N SER A 190 -16.65 -4.53 5.02
CA SER A 190 -15.75 -5.57 5.53
C SER A 190 -14.30 -5.05 5.68
N THR A 191 -13.48 -5.81 6.43
CA THR A 191 -12.02 -5.60 6.47
C THR A 191 -11.39 -5.70 5.09
N ASP A 192 -11.89 -6.60 4.23
CA ASP A 192 -11.42 -6.77 2.86
C ASP A 192 -11.69 -5.53 2.00
N ASP A 193 -12.87 -4.90 2.16
CA ASP A 193 -13.20 -3.67 1.46
C ASP A 193 -12.28 -2.52 1.89
N LEU A 194 -11.94 -2.45 3.20
CA LEU A 194 -10.98 -1.48 3.72
C LEU A 194 -9.57 -1.77 3.20
N ALA A 195 -9.14 -3.03 3.21
CA ALA A 195 -7.82 -3.46 2.75
C ALA A 195 -7.53 -3.04 1.30
N ARG A 196 -8.56 -3.07 0.45
CA ARG A 196 -8.48 -2.75 -0.98
C ARG A 196 -8.62 -1.26 -1.29
N MET A 197 -8.83 -0.43 -0.27
CA MET A 197 -9.01 1.00 -0.45
C MET A 197 -7.66 1.69 -0.73
N GLU A 198 -7.67 2.58 -1.74
CA GLU A 198 -6.51 3.40 -2.05
C GLU A 198 -6.35 4.54 -1.04
N PRO A 199 -5.14 4.71 -0.43
CA PRO A 199 -4.88 5.82 0.49
C PRO A 199 -5.14 7.19 -0.15
N ASP A 200 -4.91 7.32 -1.46
CA ASP A 200 -5.16 8.56 -2.20
C ASP A 200 -6.62 8.97 -2.24
N ASN A 201 -7.55 8.04 -2.02
CA ASN A 201 -8.99 8.31 -1.99
C ASN A 201 -9.49 8.75 -0.62
N ILE A 202 -8.66 8.69 0.43
CA ILE A 202 -9.03 8.99 1.81
C ILE A 202 -8.88 10.49 2.06
N ALA A 203 -9.94 11.11 2.58
CA ALA A 203 -9.93 12.47 3.10
C ALA A 203 -9.60 12.49 4.59
N SER A 204 -10.21 11.57 5.37
CA SER A 204 -9.92 11.40 6.80
C SER A 204 -10.07 9.94 7.21
N PHE A 205 -9.24 9.52 8.17
CA PHE A 205 -9.28 8.21 8.79
C PHE A 205 -9.29 8.40 10.30
N SER A 206 -10.35 7.97 10.97
CA SER A 206 -10.53 8.20 12.40
C SER A 206 -10.95 6.92 13.11
N ILE A 207 -10.49 6.75 14.35
CA ILE A 207 -10.91 5.66 15.24
C ILE A 207 -11.60 6.24 16.45
N MET A 208 -12.82 5.74 16.71
CA MET A 208 -13.57 5.96 17.94
C MET A 208 -13.34 4.78 18.88
N LYS A 209 -12.81 5.06 20.06
CA LYS A 209 -12.42 4.03 21.04
C LYS A 209 -13.31 4.01 22.26
N ASP A 210 -13.86 5.17 22.63
CA ASP A 210 -14.61 5.32 23.87
C ASP A 210 -16.09 5.03 23.68
N ALA A 211 -16.71 4.48 24.75
CA ALA A 211 -18.14 4.15 24.74
C ALA A 211 -19.03 5.37 24.42
N THR A 212 -18.65 6.57 24.85
CA THR A 212 -19.37 7.80 24.53
C THR A 212 -19.35 8.13 23.03
N ALA A 213 -18.21 7.89 22.37
CA ALA A 213 -18.07 8.10 20.93
C ALA A 213 -18.78 6.99 20.12
N THR A 214 -18.80 5.75 20.64
CA THR A 214 -19.38 4.59 19.94
C THR A 214 -20.85 4.34 20.28
N ALA A 215 -21.41 5.02 21.29
CA ALA A 215 -22.79 4.85 21.75
C ALA A 215 -23.84 4.99 20.63
N LEU A 216 -23.57 5.85 19.64
CA LEU A 216 -24.46 6.06 18.49
C LEU A 216 -24.58 4.83 17.57
N TYR A 217 -23.66 3.86 17.71
CA TYR A 217 -23.63 2.62 16.92
C TYR A 217 -24.13 1.41 17.70
N GLY A 218 -24.56 1.63 18.96
CA GLY A 218 -25.09 0.59 19.84
C GLY A 218 -24.10 -0.57 20.05
N ALA A 219 -24.60 -1.79 20.15
CA ALA A 219 -23.79 -2.99 20.38
C ALA A 219 -22.75 -3.24 19.29
N ARG A 220 -22.97 -2.79 18.05
CA ARG A 220 -22.03 -2.94 16.94
C ARG A 220 -20.76 -2.09 17.12
N GLY A 221 -20.83 -1.01 17.88
CA GLY A 221 -19.69 -0.17 18.23
C GLY A 221 -18.89 -0.63 19.44
N ALA A 222 -19.25 -1.76 20.09
CA ALA A 222 -18.64 -2.22 21.33
C ALA A 222 -17.13 -2.46 21.22
N ASN A 223 -16.65 -2.95 20.05
CA ASN A 223 -15.23 -3.18 19.78
C ASN A 223 -14.53 -1.96 19.16
N GLY A 224 -15.14 -0.78 19.22
CA GLY A 224 -14.68 0.44 18.58
C GLY A 224 -15.20 0.58 17.15
N VAL A 225 -15.03 1.79 16.61
CA VAL A 225 -15.51 2.14 15.26
C VAL A 225 -14.39 2.80 14.47
N ILE A 226 -14.18 2.35 13.25
CA ILE A 226 -13.29 2.94 12.27
C ILE A 226 -14.13 3.75 11.30
N LEU A 227 -13.87 5.04 11.20
CA LEU A 227 -14.54 5.95 10.28
C LEU A 227 -13.57 6.38 9.18
N VAL A 228 -13.92 6.08 7.95
CA VAL A 228 -13.19 6.53 6.78
C VAL A 228 -14.10 7.44 5.97
N THR A 229 -13.63 8.65 5.71
CA THR A 229 -14.29 9.58 4.78
C THR A 229 -13.47 9.65 3.51
N THR A 230 -14.13 9.54 2.37
CA THR A 230 -13.46 9.62 1.08
C THR A 230 -13.40 11.06 0.58
N LYS A 231 -12.44 11.34 -0.31
CA LYS A 231 -12.29 12.66 -0.92
C LYS A 231 -13.50 13.02 -1.75
N GLU A 232 -13.91 14.26 -1.63
CA GLU A 232 -15.02 14.86 -2.40
C GLU A 232 -14.47 15.86 -3.41
N GLY A 233 -15.31 16.22 -4.39
CA GLY A 233 -15.04 17.29 -5.35
C GLY A 233 -14.86 18.64 -4.66
N LYS A 234 -14.02 19.48 -5.24
CA LYS A 234 -13.82 20.87 -4.80
C LYS A 234 -14.12 21.83 -5.94
N LYS A 235 -14.69 22.99 -5.61
CA LYS A 235 -14.89 24.08 -6.57
C LYS A 235 -13.53 24.52 -7.13
N GLY A 236 -13.43 24.65 -8.44
CA GLY A 236 -12.23 25.11 -9.13
C GLY A 236 -11.93 24.34 -10.41
N LYS A 237 -10.87 24.76 -11.08
CA LYS A 237 -10.37 24.07 -12.28
C LYS A 237 -9.98 22.63 -11.95
N ALA A 238 -10.19 21.72 -12.90
CA ALA A 238 -9.81 20.33 -12.76
C ALA A 238 -8.32 20.20 -12.43
N LYS A 239 -7.99 19.53 -11.32
CA LYS A 239 -6.64 19.16 -10.91
C LYS A 239 -6.46 17.69 -11.16
N VAL A 240 -5.46 17.33 -11.94
CA VAL A 240 -5.10 15.94 -12.25
C VAL A 240 -3.85 15.58 -11.46
N SER A 241 -3.87 14.41 -10.82
CA SER A 241 -2.73 13.86 -10.10
C SER A 241 -2.51 12.43 -10.58
N PHE A 242 -1.29 12.11 -10.97
CA PHE A 242 -0.87 10.77 -11.36
C PHE A 242 0.28 10.32 -10.47
N ARG A 243 0.21 9.07 -9.99
CA ARG A 243 1.26 8.43 -9.19
C ARG A 243 1.52 7.03 -9.72
N TYR A 244 2.79 6.71 -9.94
CA TYR A 244 3.24 5.38 -10.32
C TYR A 244 4.28 4.90 -9.32
N GLU A 245 4.16 3.67 -8.87
CA GLU A 245 5.03 3.05 -7.88
C GLU A 245 5.47 1.67 -8.35
N ASN A 246 6.75 1.38 -8.15
CA ASN A 246 7.30 0.05 -8.18
C ASN A 246 7.82 -0.26 -6.77
N SER A 247 7.49 -1.44 -6.25
CA SER A 247 8.00 -1.89 -4.96
C SER A 247 8.60 -3.28 -5.07
N PHE A 248 9.72 -3.48 -4.38
CA PHE A 248 10.31 -4.78 -4.17
C PHE A 248 9.84 -5.31 -2.82
N SER A 249 9.25 -6.51 -2.82
CA SER A 249 8.81 -7.18 -1.61
C SER A 249 9.66 -8.44 -1.37
N ALA A 250 10.13 -8.60 -0.15
CA ALA A 250 10.92 -9.75 0.27
C ALA A 250 10.45 -10.20 1.66
N PRO A 251 10.67 -11.45 2.06
CA PRO A 251 10.44 -11.89 3.42
C PRO A 251 11.27 -11.05 4.40
N THR A 252 10.68 -10.67 5.52
CA THR A 252 11.39 -9.93 6.58
C THR A 252 12.36 -10.84 7.33
N GLN A 253 12.08 -12.13 7.32
CA GLN A 253 12.92 -13.17 7.89
C GLN A 253 12.72 -14.46 7.09
N THR A 254 13.80 -15.15 6.78
CA THR A 254 13.83 -16.49 6.20
C THR A 254 14.38 -17.49 7.21
N ASN A 255 13.85 -18.70 7.20
CA ASN A 255 14.41 -19.77 8.02
C ASN A 255 15.65 -20.32 7.34
N GLU A 256 16.73 -20.49 8.12
CA GLU A 256 17.90 -21.23 7.67
C GLU A 256 17.64 -22.73 7.84
N PHE A 257 17.76 -23.46 6.75
CA PHE A 257 17.60 -24.91 6.74
C PHE A 257 18.96 -25.60 6.77
N LEU A 258 19.03 -26.69 7.51
CA LEU A 258 20.23 -27.51 7.52
C LEU A 258 20.44 -28.16 6.15
N GLY A 259 21.69 -28.20 5.70
CA GLY A 259 22.09 -29.02 4.57
C GLY A 259 21.88 -30.52 4.87
N GLY A 260 21.77 -31.33 3.82
CA GLY A 260 21.45 -32.75 3.98
C GLY A 260 22.45 -33.52 4.84
N VAL A 261 23.72 -33.14 4.79
CA VAL A 261 24.79 -33.79 5.60
C VAL A 261 24.61 -33.49 7.08
N GLU A 262 24.43 -32.21 7.43
CA GLU A 262 24.19 -31.75 8.80
C GLU A 262 22.90 -32.35 9.35
N TYR A 263 21.85 -32.37 8.54
CA TYR A 263 20.57 -32.97 8.90
C TYR A 263 20.71 -34.44 9.29
N MET A 264 21.38 -35.23 8.44
CA MET A 264 21.59 -36.67 8.69
C MET A 264 22.42 -36.91 9.94
N ASN A 265 23.50 -36.14 10.14
CA ASN A 265 24.37 -36.27 11.31
C ASN A 265 23.61 -35.94 12.60
N MET A 266 22.86 -34.82 12.63
CA MET A 266 22.06 -34.43 13.79
C MET A 266 20.94 -35.44 14.09
N TYR A 267 20.31 -35.99 13.06
CA TYR A 267 19.28 -37.02 13.23
C TYR A 267 19.84 -38.31 13.81
N ASN A 268 20.97 -38.76 13.30
CA ASN A 268 21.69 -39.94 13.85
C ASN A 268 22.11 -39.68 15.30
N GLN A 269 22.62 -38.48 15.62
CA GLN A 269 22.99 -38.09 16.98
C GLN A 269 21.78 -38.11 17.91
N ALA A 270 20.68 -37.53 17.48
CA ALA A 270 19.43 -37.49 18.26
C ALA A 270 18.86 -38.88 18.54
N SER A 271 18.98 -39.81 17.60
CA SER A 271 18.60 -41.23 17.80
C SER A 271 19.46 -41.90 18.86
N ARG A 272 20.78 -41.76 18.75
CA ARG A 272 21.73 -42.39 19.68
C ARG A 272 21.73 -41.78 21.08
N THR A 273 21.36 -40.51 21.22
CA THR A 273 21.19 -39.87 22.54
C THR A 273 20.03 -40.47 23.32
N ARG A 274 18.98 -40.92 22.61
CA ARG A 274 17.82 -41.57 23.22
C ARG A 274 18.03 -43.06 23.46
N ASP A 275 18.71 -43.74 22.54
CA ASP A 275 19.09 -45.15 22.62
C ASP A 275 20.48 -45.32 22.01
N PRO A 276 21.54 -45.50 22.88
CA PRO A 276 22.92 -45.68 22.41
C PRO A 276 23.13 -46.94 21.52
N SER A 277 22.21 -47.89 21.60
CA SER A 277 22.26 -49.13 20.79
C SER A 277 21.51 -49.02 19.45
N ALA A 278 20.78 -47.90 19.22
CA ALA A 278 19.99 -47.71 18.01
C ALA A 278 20.87 -47.71 16.75
N PRO A 279 20.46 -48.41 15.68
CA PRO A 279 21.16 -48.37 14.42
C PRO A 279 21.12 -46.95 13.83
N LEU A 280 22.14 -46.59 13.06
CA LEU A 280 22.13 -45.33 12.31
C LEU A 280 20.99 -45.33 11.29
N LEU A 281 20.10 -44.35 11.40
CA LEU A 281 19.02 -44.18 10.44
C LEU A 281 19.55 -43.77 9.06
N TYR A 282 20.60 -42.96 9.05
CA TYR A 282 21.34 -42.61 7.84
C TYR A 282 22.72 -43.25 7.88
N SER A 283 23.00 -44.14 6.91
CA SER A 283 24.28 -44.82 6.81
C SER A 283 25.41 -43.85 6.44
N ILE A 284 26.65 -44.24 6.79
CA ILE A 284 27.87 -43.49 6.42
C ILE A 284 27.93 -43.30 4.88
N ASN A 285 27.59 -44.34 4.12
CA ASN A 285 27.58 -44.29 2.66
C ASN A 285 26.59 -43.26 2.13
N LYS A 286 25.40 -43.13 2.75
CA LYS A 286 24.40 -42.11 2.38
C LYS A 286 24.95 -40.72 2.67
N ILE A 287 25.55 -40.50 3.83
CA ILE A 287 26.15 -39.21 4.22
C ILE A 287 27.29 -38.84 3.25
N TYR A 288 28.19 -39.81 2.97
CA TYR A 288 29.32 -39.61 2.05
C TYR A 288 28.86 -39.32 0.61
N GLY A 289 27.91 -40.09 0.10
CA GLY A 289 27.34 -39.86 -1.24
C GLY A 289 26.70 -38.48 -1.38
N THR A 290 25.94 -38.05 -0.37
CA THR A 290 25.34 -36.70 -0.33
C THR A 290 26.41 -35.58 -0.22
N ALA A 291 27.45 -35.79 0.62
CA ALA A 291 28.54 -34.84 0.79
C ALA A 291 29.33 -34.59 -0.50
N ASN A 292 29.50 -35.65 -1.30
CA ASN A 292 30.26 -35.60 -2.55
C ASN A 292 29.37 -35.33 -3.78
N SER A 293 28.09 -34.92 -3.57
CA SER A 293 27.15 -34.61 -4.64
C SER A 293 27.10 -35.72 -5.72
N GLN A 294 27.11 -36.98 -5.28
CA GLN A 294 26.92 -38.12 -6.18
C GLN A 294 25.52 -38.10 -6.79
N ASP A 295 25.14 -39.13 -7.55
CA ASP A 295 23.86 -39.17 -8.22
C ASP A 295 22.70 -38.69 -7.32
N GLN A 296 22.11 -37.52 -7.68
CA GLN A 296 21.07 -36.89 -6.89
C GLN A 296 19.76 -37.68 -6.84
N ASN A 297 19.54 -38.63 -7.71
CA ASN A 297 18.44 -39.56 -7.61
C ASN A 297 18.60 -40.52 -6.44
N ILE A 298 19.85 -40.85 -6.06
CA ILE A 298 20.21 -41.79 -4.99
C ILE A 298 20.54 -41.01 -3.70
N TYR A 299 21.28 -39.91 -3.83
CA TYR A 299 21.78 -39.07 -2.75
C TYR A 299 21.27 -37.65 -2.82
N PRO A 300 19.94 -37.44 -2.78
CA PRO A 300 19.35 -36.11 -2.86
C PRO A 300 19.83 -35.22 -1.70
N ASN A 301 19.99 -33.93 -2.01
CA ASN A 301 20.26 -32.87 -1.07
C ASN A 301 19.48 -31.64 -1.50
N VAL A 302 18.22 -31.57 -1.06
CA VAL A 302 17.26 -30.58 -1.55
C VAL A 302 17.06 -29.50 -0.50
N ASN A 303 17.44 -28.28 -0.81
CA ASN A 303 16.94 -27.12 -0.08
C ASN A 303 15.56 -26.75 -0.65
N TRP A 304 14.52 -27.24 0.00
CA TRP A 304 13.14 -27.07 -0.47
C TRP A 304 12.72 -25.61 -0.55
N TYR A 305 13.23 -24.77 0.34
CA TYR A 305 12.91 -23.33 0.30
C TYR A 305 13.52 -22.69 -0.96
N ASP A 306 14.80 -22.88 -1.18
CA ASP A 306 15.49 -22.32 -2.35
C ASP A 306 14.98 -22.89 -3.67
N GLU A 307 14.49 -24.13 -3.67
CA GLU A 307 13.88 -24.72 -4.87
C GLU A 307 12.58 -24.04 -5.29
N LEU A 308 11.75 -23.64 -4.32
CA LEU A 308 10.39 -23.18 -4.59
C LEU A 308 10.22 -21.66 -4.54
N PHE A 309 11.00 -20.96 -3.71
CA PHE A 309 10.80 -19.55 -3.46
C PHE A 309 11.88 -18.66 -4.09
N LYS A 310 11.47 -17.44 -4.45
CA LYS A 310 12.34 -16.35 -4.86
C LYS A 310 12.70 -15.50 -3.65
N ASP A 311 13.84 -14.82 -3.70
CA ASP A 311 14.27 -13.92 -2.64
C ASP A 311 13.41 -12.65 -2.60
N HIS A 312 12.87 -12.22 -3.72
CA HIS A 312 12.04 -11.02 -3.84
C HIS A 312 11.07 -11.10 -5.01
N THR A 313 10.07 -10.24 -4.96
CA THR A 313 9.11 -10.02 -6.04
C THR A 313 8.93 -8.54 -6.32
N LEU A 314 8.43 -8.20 -7.51
CA LEU A 314 8.18 -6.84 -7.97
C LEU A 314 6.68 -6.59 -8.06
N ASN A 315 6.20 -5.58 -7.33
CA ASN A 315 4.82 -5.13 -7.39
C ASN A 315 4.75 -3.76 -8.07
N LYS A 316 3.65 -3.50 -8.79
CA LYS A 316 3.45 -2.28 -9.56
C LYS A 316 2.11 -1.67 -9.20
N LYS A 317 2.07 -0.34 -9.12
CA LYS A 317 0.83 0.38 -8.84
C LYS A 317 0.79 1.70 -9.60
N ALA A 318 -0.34 2.00 -10.22
CA ALA A 318 -0.63 3.26 -10.86
C ALA A 318 -1.92 3.84 -10.30
N ASN A 319 -1.95 5.14 -10.03
CA ASN A 319 -3.12 5.84 -9.53
C ASN A 319 -3.29 7.18 -10.26
N LEU A 320 -4.48 7.43 -10.80
CA LEU A 320 -4.87 8.65 -11.47
C LEU A 320 -6.08 9.26 -10.76
N ASN A 321 -5.95 10.50 -10.32
CA ASN A 321 -7.02 11.22 -9.65
C ASN A 321 -7.35 12.52 -10.38
N VAL A 322 -8.63 12.84 -10.48
CA VAL A 322 -9.12 14.10 -11.04
C VAL A 322 -10.11 14.72 -10.05
N ASN A 323 -9.86 15.96 -9.67
CA ASN A 323 -10.69 16.68 -8.73
C ASN A 323 -11.01 18.08 -9.30
N GLY A 324 -12.28 18.48 -9.27
CA GLY A 324 -12.70 19.77 -9.79
C GLY A 324 -14.20 20.00 -9.65
N GLY A 325 -14.69 21.09 -10.24
CA GLY A 325 -16.12 21.38 -10.33
C GLY A 325 -16.45 22.86 -10.27
N GLY A 326 -17.72 23.15 -10.52
CA GLY A 326 -18.32 24.46 -10.43
C GLY A 326 -19.10 24.70 -9.12
N GLU A 327 -20.04 25.59 -9.17
CA GLU A 327 -20.95 25.88 -8.04
C GLU A 327 -22.07 24.85 -7.93
N VAL A 328 -22.54 24.34 -9.07
CA VAL A 328 -23.64 23.38 -9.13
C VAL A 328 -23.16 21.94 -8.94
N ALA A 329 -22.04 21.56 -9.55
CA ALA A 329 -21.55 20.20 -9.48
C ALA A 329 -20.04 20.19 -9.20
N GLN A 330 -19.62 19.33 -8.26
CA GLN A 330 -18.24 19.08 -7.90
C GLN A 330 -17.99 17.58 -7.96
N TYR A 331 -16.80 17.19 -8.43
CA TYR A 331 -16.48 15.79 -8.66
C TYR A 331 -15.08 15.44 -8.20
N TYR A 332 -14.94 14.23 -7.70
CA TYR A 332 -13.69 13.53 -7.46
C TYR A 332 -13.75 12.18 -8.16
N LEU A 333 -12.83 11.95 -9.09
CA LEU A 333 -12.67 10.70 -9.84
C LEU A 333 -11.33 10.09 -9.54
N SER A 334 -11.26 8.79 -9.34
CA SER A 334 -10.02 8.05 -9.12
C SER A 334 -10.07 6.74 -9.89
N LEU A 335 -8.99 6.45 -10.60
CA LEU A 335 -8.72 5.16 -11.23
C LEU A 335 -7.37 4.65 -10.73
N SER A 336 -7.33 3.43 -10.21
CA SER A 336 -6.07 2.78 -9.85
C SER A 336 -5.97 1.39 -10.43
N HIS A 337 -4.75 0.99 -10.70
CA HIS A 337 -4.40 -0.37 -11.11
C HIS A 337 -3.17 -0.83 -10.34
N SER A 338 -3.23 -2.05 -9.77
CA SER A 338 -2.09 -2.69 -9.13
C SER A 338 -1.91 -4.11 -9.65
N ASN A 339 -0.63 -4.52 -9.71
CA ASN A 339 -0.24 -5.89 -9.95
C ASN A 339 0.67 -6.34 -8.81
N ASP A 340 0.22 -7.33 -8.05
CA ASP A 340 0.93 -7.90 -6.91
C ASP A 340 1.28 -9.35 -7.23
N THR A 341 2.59 -9.70 -7.10
CA THR A 341 3.08 -11.03 -7.43
C THR A 341 3.66 -11.74 -6.21
N GLY A 342 3.49 -13.06 -6.16
CA GLY A 342 4.00 -13.91 -5.08
C GLY A 342 5.47 -14.27 -5.25
N LEU A 343 5.98 -14.99 -4.25
CA LEU A 343 7.38 -15.43 -4.18
C LEU A 343 7.63 -16.82 -4.76
N LEU A 344 6.61 -17.56 -5.19
CA LEU A 344 6.84 -18.89 -5.80
C LEU A 344 7.57 -18.74 -7.14
N LYS A 345 8.50 -19.67 -7.40
CA LYS A 345 9.16 -19.76 -8.70
C LYS A 345 8.19 -20.30 -9.74
N VAL A 346 8.15 -19.69 -10.90
CA VAL A 346 7.39 -20.21 -12.03
C VAL A 346 8.19 -21.36 -12.66
N ASP A 347 7.55 -22.51 -12.80
CA ASP A 347 8.19 -23.71 -13.32
C ASP A 347 7.78 -23.94 -14.78
N PRO A 348 8.75 -24.19 -15.70
CA PRO A 348 8.49 -24.43 -17.11
C PRO A 348 7.83 -25.78 -17.39
N LEU A 349 7.74 -26.66 -16.39
CA LEU A 349 7.04 -27.94 -16.52
C LEU A 349 5.57 -27.76 -16.90
N ASN A 350 4.98 -26.66 -16.43
CA ASN A 350 3.59 -26.35 -16.66
C ASN A 350 3.41 -25.30 -17.78
N ASN A 351 2.29 -25.39 -18.48
CA ASN A 351 1.84 -24.37 -19.44
C ASN A 351 1.00 -23.27 -18.77
N PHE A 352 1.00 -23.20 -17.44
CA PHE A 352 0.30 -22.19 -16.64
C PHE A 352 1.25 -21.56 -15.60
N ASN A 353 0.89 -20.38 -15.14
CA ASN A 353 1.60 -19.71 -14.07
C ASN A 353 1.22 -20.31 -12.71
N ASN A 354 2.17 -20.93 -12.03
CA ASN A 354 2.00 -21.49 -10.70
C ASN A 354 2.37 -20.51 -9.57
N ASN A 355 2.76 -19.27 -9.89
CA ASN A 355 2.96 -18.23 -8.90
C ASN A 355 1.68 -17.42 -8.71
N ILE A 356 1.54 -16.78 -7.57
CA ILE A 356 0.46 -15.84 -7.32
C ILE A 356 0.69 -14.60 -8.17
N ASP A 357 -0.36 -14.17 -8.88
CA ASP A 357 -0.42 -12.94 -9.67
C ASP A 357 -1.81 -12.32 -9.49
N ILE A 358 -1.87 -11.16 -8.82
CA ILE A 358 -3.10 -10.45 -8.56
C ILE A 358 -3.09 -9.16 -9.35
N ASN A 359 -4.07 -9.01 -10.23
CA ASN A 359 -4.34 -7.77 -10.95
C ASN A 359 -5.61 -7.14 -10.40
N ARG A 360 -5.50 -5.93 -9.85
CA ARG A 360 -6.63 -5.21 -9.25
C ARG A 360 -6.80 -3.85 -9.91
N SER A 361 -8.03 -3.55 -10.31
CA SER A 361 -8.41 -2.23 -10.83
C SER A 361 -9.53 -1.66 -9.98
N ASN A 362 -9.35 -0.44 -9.47
CA ASN A 362 -10.33 0.26 -8.66
C ASN A 362 -10.79 1.52 -9.39
N LEU A 363 -12.09 1.75 -9.38
CA LEU A 363 -12.72 2.98 -9.88
C LEU A 363 -13.53 3.62 -8.76
N ARG A 364 -13.34 4.91 -8.52
CA ARG A 364 -14.15 5.70 -7.61
C ARG A 364 -14.63 6.98 -8.28
N ALA A 365 -15.90 7.29 -8.07
CA ALA A 365 -16.49 8.55 -8.49
C ALA A 365 -17.37 9.10 -7.36
N ASN A 366 -17.02 10.27 -6.84
CA ASN A 366 -17.80 11.01 -5.85
C ASN A 366 -18.24 12.32 -6.51
N ILE A 367 -19.55 12.52 -6.64
CA ILE A 367 -20.14 13.66 -7.33
C ILE A 367 -21.13 14.32 -6.37
N ASN A 368 -20.90 15.57 -6.04
CA ASN A 368 -21.78 16.40 -5.22
C ASN A 368 -22.50 17.38 -6.13
N ILE A 369 -23.83 17.40 -6.07
CA ILE A 369 -24.71 18.22 -6.91
C ILE A 369 -25.59 19.09 -6.01
N LYS A 370 -25.54 20.39 -6.22
CA LYS A 370 -26.44 21.36 -5.59
C LYS A 370 -27.63 21.57 -6.54
N LEU A 371 -28.73 20.88 -6.28
CA LEU A 371 -29.92 20.95 -7.11
C LEU A 371 -30.64 22.31 -6.93
N THR A 372 -30.76 22.77 -5.69
CA THR A 372 -31.29 24.09 -5.29
C THR A 372 -30.40 24.63 -4.17
N GLU A 373 -30.68 25.85 -3.71
CA GLU A 373 -29.97 26.41 -2.54
C GLU A 373 -30.14 25.56 -1.28
N SER A 374 -31.30 24.89 -1.14
CA SER A 374 -31.67 24.07 0.03
C SER A 374 -31.50 22.55 -0.21
N THR A 375 -31.26 22.08 -1.45
CA THR A 375 -31.23 20.64 -1.79
C THR A 375 -29.90 20.25 -2.38
N LYS A 376 -29.23 19.27 -1.75
CA LYS A 376 -27.96 18.69 -2.23
C LYS A 376 -28.11 17.18 -2.40
N ILE A 377 -27.52 16.67 -3.46
CA ILE A 377 -27.38 15.23 -3.72
C ILE A 377 -25.90 14.88 -3.83
N ALA A 378 -25.48 13.85 -3.14
CA ALA A 378 -24.16 13.22 -3.35
C ALA A 378 -24.34 11.81 -3.91
N VAL A 379 -23.69 11.54 -5.04
CA VAL A 379 -23.61 10.21 -5.64
C VAL A 379 -22.20 9.70 -5.45
N LYS A 380 -22.08 8.56 -4.82
CA LYS A 380 -20.79 7.90 -4.58
C LYS A 380 -20.81 6.51 -5.23
N PHE A 381 -19.85 6.27 -6.08
CA PHE A 381 -19.66 5.02 -6.78
C PHE A 381 -18.25 4.48 -6.49
N TYR A 382 -18.15 3.21 -6.15
CA TYR A 382 -16.90 2.52 -5.97
C TYR A 382 -16.99 1.12 -6.58
N SER A 383 -15.99 0.74 -7.36
CA SER A 383 -15.90 -0.59 -7.92
C SER A 383 -14.47 -1.11 -7.82
N VAL A 384 -14.35 -2.40 -7.49
CA VAL A 384 -13.10 -3.16 -7.48
C VAL A 384 -13.27 -4.37 -8.39
N PHE A 385 -12.38 -4.50 -9.37
CA PHE A 385 -12.21 -5.68 -10.18
C PHE A 385 -10.87 -6.32 -9.81
N GLU A 386 -10.90 -7.55 -9.38
CA GLU A 386 -9.70 -8.29 -9.00
C GLU A 386 -9.64 -9.61 -9.75
N ARG A 387 -8.51 -9.87 -10.37
CA ARG A 387 -8.18 -11.16 -10.96
C ARG A 387 -7.00 -11.76 -10.22
N TYR A 388 -7.21 -12.91 -9.62
CA TYR A 388 -6.22 -13.73 -8.96
C TYR A 388 -5.89 -14.92 -9.85
N ASN A 389 -4.61 -15.16 -10.08
CA ASN A 389 -4.07 -16.40 -10.59
C ASN A 389 -3.03 -16.93 -9.60
N GLY A 390 -3.02 -18.24 -9.35
CA GLY A 390 -2.08 -18.83 -8.39
C GLY A 390 -2.14 -20.36 -8.40
N PRO A 391 -1.34 -21.02 -7.55
CA PRO A 391 -1.34 -22.48 -7.43
C PRO A 391 -2.69 -22.99 -6.90
N SER A 392 -3.04 -24.24 -7.21
CA SER A 392 -4.24 -24.89 -6.66
C SER A 392 -4.16 -25.12 -5.15
N SER A 393 -2.95 -25.35 -4.60
CA SER A 393 -2.68 -25.32 -3.17
C SER A 393 -2.32 -23.89 -2.74
N SER A 394 -2.70 -23.47 -1.53
CA SER A 394 -2.29 -22.15 -1.04
C SER A 394 -0.78 -22.06 -0.88
N ALA A 395 -0.19 -20.85 -1.00
CA ALA A 395 1.23 -20.66 -0.75
C ALA A 395 1.60 -20.99 0.70
N ASN A 396 0.68 -20.77 1.66
CA ASN A 396 0.85 -21.18 3.05
C ASN A 396 0.94 -22.71 3.20
N ASP A 397 0.13 -23.48 2.49
CA ASP A 397 0.20 -24.95 2.52
C ASP A 397 1.52 -25.43 1.90
N ILE A 398 1.92 -24.84 0.77
CA ILE A 398 3.21 -25.14 0.13
C ILE A 398 4.36 -24.83 1.09
N PHE A 399 4.34 -23.67 1.76
CA PHE A 399 5.34 -23.30 2.76
C PHE A 399 5.33 -24.25 3.96
N GLY A 400 4.16 -24.61 4.47
CA GLY A 400 4.01 -25.61 5.54
C GLY A 400 4.61 -26.97 5.16
N ASN A 401 4.44 -27.39 3.91
CA ASN A 401 5.06 -28.60 3.38
C ASN A 401 6.57 -28.48 3.24
N VAL A 402 7.09 -27.30 2.87
CA VAL A 402 8.56 -27.03 2.85
C VAL A 402 9.16 -27.19 4.25
N MET A 403 8.48 -26.69 5.28
CA MET A 403 8.95 -26.80 6.67
C MET A 403 9.00 -28.25 7.18
N GLN A 404 8.21 -29.14 6.61
CA GLN A 404 8.12 -30.55 6.98
C GLN A 404 8.90 -31.49 6.06
N ALA A 405 9.28 -31.01 4.88
CA ALA A 405 9.94 -31.83 3.87
C ALA A 405 11.36 -32.20 4.26
N ASN A 406 11.69 -33.47 4.08
CA ASN A 406 13.00 -33.99 4.39
C ASN A 406 13.99 -33.71 3.24
N PRO A 407 15.18 -33.15 3.51
CA PRO A 407 16.11 -32.75 2.44
C PRO A 407 16.82 -33.90 1.73
N VAL A 408 16.83 -35.15 2.30
CA VAL A 408 17.64 -36.24 1.81
C VAL A 408 16.87 -37.53 1.49
N ASN A 409 15.54 -37.52 1.62
CA ASN A 409 14.78 -38.73 1.39
C ASN A 409 14.48 -38.98 -0.08
N PHE A 410 14.25 -37.94 -0.86
CA PHE A 410 13.90 -38.01 -2.29
C PHE A 410 14.19 -36.67 -2.98
N PRO A 411 14.47 -36.66 -4.29
CA PRO A 411 14.58 -35.47 -5.09
C PRO A 411 13.17 -34.86 -5.37
N LYS A 412 13.09 -33.63 -5.87
CA LYS A 412 11.81 -33.06 -6.33
C LYS A 412 11.11 -33.92 -7.37
N TYR A 413 11.87 -34.43 -8.30
CA TYR A 413 11.47 -35.47 -9.26
C TYR A 413 12.72 -36.23 -9.69
N TYR A 414 12.52 -37.48 -10.14
CA TYR A 414 13.60 -38.31 -10.67
C TYR A 414 13.89 -37.92 -12.12
N GLN A 415 15.15 -37.74 -12.43
CA GLN A 415 15.65 -37.47 -13.77
C GLN A 415 16.20 -38.79 -14.36
N TYR A 416 15.54 -39.31 -15.37
CA TYR A 416 16.03 -40.42 -16.13
C TYR A 416 16.09 -40.10 -17.61
N GLU A 417 17.17 -40.46 -18.28
CA GLU A 417 17.29 -40.34 -19.72
C GLU A 417 16.19 -41.21 -20.38
N ASN A 418 15.42 -40.64 -21.20
CA ASN A 418 14.29 -40.97 -22.14
C ASN A 418 13.90 -42.43 -22.45
N ASN A 419 14.30 -43.46 -21.72
CA ASN A 419 14.10 -44.86 -22.08
C ASN A 419 13.10 -45.68 -21.22
N LEU A 420 12.45 -45.02 -20.22
CA LEU A 420 11.54 -45.73 -19.34
C LEU A 420 10.07 -45.73 -19.81
N GLY A 421 9.75 -45.06 -20.94
CA GLY A 421 8.39 -45.04 -21.50
C GLY A 421 7.39 -44.23 -20.67
N PHE A 422 7.82 -43.44 -19.69
CA PHE A 422 6.93 -42.55 -18.91
C PHE A 422 6.74 -41.21 -19.58
N ASN A 423 5.50 -40.80 -19.77
CA ASN A 423 5.12 -39.54 -20.38
C ASN A 423 4.73 -38.46 -19.32
N HIS A 424 5.10 -38.67 -18.06
CA HIS A 424 4.77 -37.77 -16.95
C HIS A 424 5.93 -37.62 -15.98
N THR A 425 5.89 -36.58 -15.15
CA THR A 425 6.91 -36.28 -14.15
C THR A 425 6.91 -37.34 -13.05
N LEU A 426 8.08 -37.89 -12.74
CA LEU A 426 8.29 -38.88 -11.70
C LEU A 426 8.59 -38.19 -10.36
N PHE A 427 7.57 -37.67 -9.69
CA PHE A 427 7.75 -36.95 -8.41
C PHE A 427 8.35 -37.88 -7.34
N GLY A 428 9.39 -37.40 -6.66
CA GLY A 428 10.05 -38.17 -5.62
C GLY A 428 9.17 -38.27 -4.37
N ASN A 429 9.23 -39.47 -3.73
CA ASN A 429 8.66 -39.72 -2.41
C ASN A 429 9.40 -40.84 -1.71
N LYS A 430 9.08 -41.04 -0.42
CA LYS A 430 9.62 -42.16 0.35
C LYS A 430 8.49 -42.99 0.96
N GLY A 431 8.46 -44.29 0.70
CA GLY A 431 7.40 -45.17 1.18
C GLY A 431 6.06 -44.95 0.48
N ASN A 432 4.95 -45.10 1.19
CA ASN A 432 3.61 -45.14 0.63
C ASN A 432 2.98 -43.73 0.41
N GLY A 433 3.80 -42.72 0.06
CA GLY A 433 3.27 -41.37 -0.21
C GLY A 433 3.03 -40.53 1.05
N GLY A 434 3.49 -40.99 2.22
CA GLY A 434 3.30 -40.32 3.53
C GLY A 434 4.13 -39.08 3.78
N PHE A 435 4.96 -38.64 2.82
CA PHE A 435 5.83 -37.48 2.96
C PHE A 435 5.39 -36.39 1.96
N PRO A 436 5.29 -35.12 2.39
CA PRO A 436 4.95 -34.06 1.46
C PRO A 436 6.10 -33.84 0.46
N ASN A 437 5.76 -33.73 -0.83
CA ASN A 437 6.64 -33.19 -1.84
C ASN A 437 6.15 -31.79 -2.22
N PRO A 438 6.76 -30.72 -1.66
CA PRO A 438 6.27 -29.36 -1.86
C PRO A 438 6.31 -28.92 -3.32
N TYR A 439 7.26 -29.42 -4.09
CA TYR A 439 7.36 -29.14 -5.51
C TYR A 439 6.17 -29.71 -6.29
N ALA A 440 5.77 -30.96 -6.03
CA ALA A 440 4.59 -31.57 -6.64
C ALA A 440 3.33 -30.76 -6.30
N ASP A 441 3.20 -30.29 -5.06
CA ASP A 441 2.07 -29.45 -4.64
C ASP A 441 2.04 -28.08 -5.34
N MET A 442 3.20 -27.49 -5.61
CA MET A 442 3.33 -26.23 -6.32
C MET A 442 2.89 -26.35 -7.79
N VAL A 443 3.22 -27.49 -8.44
CA VAL A 443 3.03 -27.64 -9.90
C VAL A 443 1.79 -28.45 -10.29
N LYS A 444 1.06 -29.06 -9.34
CA LYS A 444 -0.07 -29.95 -9.64
C LYS A 444 -1.32 -29.28 -10.21
N GLY A 445 -1.38 -27.95 -10.22
CA GLY A 445 -2.53 -27.24 -10.73
C GLY A 445 -2.54 -25.75 -10.46
N TYR A 446 -3.59 -25.09 -10.94
CA TYR A 446 -3.78 -23.66 -10.78
C TYR A 446 -5.21 -23.30 -10.41
N LYS A 447 -5.36 -22.10 -9.90
CA LYS A 447 -6.63 -21.44 -9.59
C LYS A 447 -6.67 -20.07 -10.26
N ASP A 448 -7.73 -19.81 -10.99
CA ASP A 448 -8.05 -18.50 -11.60
C ASP A 448 -9.37 -18.02 -11.00
N ARG A 449 -9.33 -16.87 -10.28
CA ARG A 449 -10.50 -16.30 -9.62
C ARG A 449 -10.66 -14.84 -10.05
N PHE A 450 -11.87 -14.52 -10.46
CA PHE A 450 -12.27 -13.15 -10.76
C PHE A 450 -13.32 -12.71 -9.75
N THR A 451 -13.08 -11.59 -9.08
CA THR A 451 -14.04 -10.96 -8.18
C THR A 451 -14.36 -9.55 -8.64
N ASN A 452 -15.62 -9.18 -8.46
CA ASN A 452 -16.10 -7.83 -8.70
C ASN A 452 -16.95 -7.37 -7.53
N THR A 453 -16.55 -6.25 -6.90
CA THR A 453 -17.34 -5.57 -5.86
C THR A 453 -17.75 -4.21 -6.40
N ILE A 454 -19.05 -3.92 -6.41
CA ILE A 454 -19.61 -2.62 -6.78
C ILE A 454 -20.40 -2.10 -5.58
N LEU A 455 -20.15 -0.85 -5.22
CA LEU A 455 -20.84 -0.13 -4.16
C LEU A 455 -21.31 1.21 -4.71
N SER A 456 -22.63 1.40 -4.71
CA SER A 456 -23.28 2.62 -5.15
C SER A 456 -24.06 3.21 -4.00
N GLN A 457 -23.94 4.52 -3.79
CA GLN A 457 -24.57 5.23 -2.71
C GLN A 457 -25.12 6.56 -3.22
N VAL A 458 -26.33 6.88 -2.81
CA VAL A 458 -26.96 8.19 -3.04
C VAL A 458 -27.33 8.79 -1.69
N GLN A 459 -26.90 10.00 -1.46
CA GLN A 459 -27.23 10.79 -0.28
C GLN A 459 -28.02 12.02 -0.69
N LEU A 460 -29.10 12.32 0.04
CA LEU A 460 -29.90 13.52 -0.10
C LEU A 460 -29.77 14.35 1.18
N GLU A 461 -29.44 15.61 1.05
CA GLU A 461 -29.51 16.60 2.14
C GLU A 461 -30.51 17.71 1.71
N GLN A 462 -31.48 17.96 2.58
CA GLN A 462 -32.48 18.98 2.40
C GLN A 462 -32.50 19.90 3.62
N ASP A 463 -32.22 21.18 3.40
CA ASP A 463 -32.42 22.22 4.41
C ASP A 463 -33.93 22.54 4.50
N LEU A 464 -34.48 22.44 5.71
CA LEU A 464 -35.89 22.65 6.02
C LEU A 464 -36.10 23.93 6.87
N ASP A 465 -35.25 24.93 6.68
CA ASP A 465 -35.30 26.19 7.42
C ASP A 465 -36.67 26.91 7.27
N PHE A 466 -37.42 26.62 6.18
CA PHE A 466 -38.77 27.12 5.96
C PHE A 466 -39.81 26.55 6.96
N ILE A 467 -39.49 25.44 7.67
CA ILE A 467 -40.30 24.88 8.74
C ILE A 467 -39.78 25.37 10.09
N THR A 468 -38.47 25.21 10.32
CA THR A 468 -37.79 25.61 11.54
C THR A 468 -36.30 25.85 11.22
N GLU A 469 -35.77 27.01 11.66
CA GLU A 469 -34.38 27.39 11.46
C GLU A 469 -33.42 26.29 11.97
N GLY A 470 -32.46 25.90 11.12
CA GLY A 470 -31.47 24.86 11.41
C GLY A 470 -31.96 23.42 11.24
N LEU A 471 -33.23 23.20 10.89
CA LEU A 471 -33.78 21.87 10.62
C LEU A 471 -33.24 21.33 9.28
N LYS A 472 -32.70 20.12 9.30
CA LYS A 472 -32.14 19.43 8.11
C LYS A 472 -32.63 18.01 8.03
N PHE A 473 -33.02 17.59 6.85
CA PHE A 473 -33.28 16.20 6.52
C PHE A 473 -32.07 15.59 5.80
N ARG A 474 -31.65 14.40 6.20
CA ARG A 474 -30.65 13.62 5.49
C ARG A 474 -31.15 12.21 5.26
N GLY A 475 -31.08 11.77 4.01
CA GLY A 475 -31.41 10.41 3.59
C GLY A 475 -30.27 9.79 2.84
N MET A 476 -30.10 8.47 2.99
CA MET A 476 -29.07 7.70 2.29
C MET A 476 -29.66 6.38 1.82
N ALA A 477 -29.36 6.03 0.57
CA ALA A 477 -29.64 4.71 0.00
C ALA A 477 -28.34 4.15 -0.60
N SER A 478 -28.10 2.85 -0.41
CA SER A 478 -26.91 2.19 -0.95
C SER A 478 -27.21 0.78 -1.43
N VAL A 479 -26.49 0.36 -2.45
CA VAL A 479 -26.51 -1.01 -2.98
C VAL A 479 -25.08 -1.51 -3.07
N ARG A 480 -24.83 -2.71 -2.54
CA ARG A 480 -23.57 -3.44 -2.68
C ARG A 480 -23.81 -4.72 -3.47
N THR A 481 -23.06 -4.91 -4.54
CA THR A 481 -23.03 -6.14 -5.33
C THR A 481 -21.66 -6.77 -5.24
N TYR A 482 -21.62 -8.07 -4.98
CA TYR A 482 -20.41 -8.89 -5.03
C TYR A 482 -20.64 -10.06 -5.96
N ALA A 483 -19.71 -10.27 -6.87
CA ALA A 483 -19.72 -11.41 -7.78
C ALA A 483 -18.33 -12.05 -7.76
N GLU A 484 -18.31 -13.37 -7.76
CA GLU A 484 -17.09 -14.17 -7.80
C GLU A 484 -17.26 -15.33 -8.79
N ASN A 485 -16.22 -15.54 -9.58
CA ASN A 485 -16.08 -16.71 -10.43
C ASN A 485 -14.70 -17.31 -10.19
N GLU A 486 -14.65 -18.57 -9.82
CA GLU A 486 -13.40 -19.30 -9.57
C GLU A 486 -13.35 -20.57 -10.42
N ASN A 487 -12.24 -20.75 -11.15
CA ASN A 487 -11.91 -21.95 -11.87
C ASN A 487 -10.62 -22.54 -11.28
N SER A 488 -10.68 -23.78 -10.82
CA SER A 488 -9.51 -24.52 -10.34
C SER A 488 -9.33 -25.78 -11.18
N ARG A 489 -8.09 -26.02 -11.59
CA ARG A 489 -7.71 -27.25 -12.29
C ARG A 489 -6.48 -27.84 -11.63
N SER A 490 -6.56 -29.14 -11.34
CA SER A 490 -5.44 -29.86 -10.74
C SER A 490 -5.46 -31.31 -11.19
N TYR A 491 -4.30 -31.93 -11.11
CA TYR A 491 -4.16 -33.38 -11.27
C TYR A 491 -3.61 -33.96 -9.96
N THR A 492 -3.78 -35.27 -9.79
CA THR A 492 -3.16 -36.02 -8.69
C THR A 492 -1.75 -36.44 -9.10
N PRO A 493 -0.69 -35.97 -8.44
CA PRO A 493 0.66 -36.36 -8.79
C PRO A 493 0.91 -37.85 -8.57
N PHE A 494 1.66 -38.48 -9.47
CA PHE A 494 2.17 -39.83 -9.25
C PHE A 494 3.52 -39.73 -8.54
N TYR A 495 3.66 -40.47 -7.45
CA TYR A 495 4.85 -40.47 -6.62
C TYR A 495 5.66 -41.75 -6.81
N TYR A 496 6.98 -41.63 -6.85
CA TYR A 496 7.91 -42.70 -7.14
C TYR A 496 8.98 -42.81 -6.05
N VAL A 497 9.44 -44.04 -5.85
CA VAL A 497 10.56 -44.38 -4.95
C VAL A 497 11.60 -45.14 -5.76
N LEU A 498 12.85 -44.74 -5.63
CA LEU A 498 13.95 -45.50 -6.23
C LEU A 498 14.26 -46.74 -5.37
N LEU A 499 14.03 -47.91 -5.91
CA LEU A 499 14.41 -49.16 -5.29
C LEU A 499 15.78 -49.57 -5.80
N MET A 500 16.81 -49.52 -4.96
CA MET A 500 18.10 -50.12 -5.27
C MET A 500 18.02 -51.62 -4.99
N ARG A 501 18.18 -52.41 -6.02
CA ARG A 501 18.38 -53.83 -5.85
C ARG A 501 19.86 -54.04 -5.51
N LEU A 502 20.16 -54.49 -4.29
CA LEU A 502 21.50 -55.01 -3.96
C LEU A 502 21.68 -56.24 -4.81
N VAL A 503 22.59 -56.15 -5.78
CA VAL A 503 23.07 -57.27 -6.56
C VAL A 503 24.22 -57.95 -5.82
#